data_6473cd42145186ef6344056be8b04466
#
_entry.id   6473cd42145186ef6344056be8b04466
#
_cell.length_a   1.000
_cell.length_b   1.000
_cell.length_c   1.000
_cell.angle_alpha   90.00
_cell.angle_beta   90.00
_cell.angle_gamma   90.00
#
_symmetry.space_group_name_H-M   'P 1'
#
loop_
_entity.id
_entity.type
_entity.pdbx_description
1 polymer ?
#
loop_
_entity_poly.entity_id
_entity_poly.type
_entity_poly.pdbx_seq_one_letter_code
_entity_poly.pdbx_strand_id
1 'polypeptide(L)'
;MFKKILLAAGALGAAAFGVKAVKNMHKMPLIGDRAPFFSANTTNGVVNFPCDYKGKWVVFFSHPADFTPVCTTEFMVFEKYYDRFKKINTELLGLSVDNLASHRSWFMSVKDKIKFDGMENTHITFPVIDDEKGDIARKYGMLQNDTSSTKTVRAVFIVDSDAKVRAILYYPQTTGRNLDEILRLVQALQVSDGFDVATPANWQEGDDVIVPPSKKPFQLSEEELKEQNITCYDWYLCTKALSKNEIEDKLKKTEC
;
A
#
# COMPACT_ATOMS: atom_id res chain seq x y z
N MET A 1 26.67 39.24 61.19
CA MET A 1 26.70 37.79 61.13
C MET A 1 25.34 37.29 60.63
N PHE A 2 25.31 36.33 59.71
CA PHE A 2 24.15 35.76 58.98
C PHE A 2 23.67 36.52 57.72
N LYS A 3 24.33 36.18 56.66
CA LYS A 3 23.77 36.13 55.31
C LYS A 3 24.28 34.85 54.65
N LYS A 4 23.36 33.96 54.27
CA LYS A 4 23.40 32.95 53.18
C LYS A 4 22.42 31.87 53.53
N ILE A 5 21.45 31.73 52.68
CA ILE A 5 20.83 30.52 52.15
C ILE A 5 19.44 30.91 51.64
N LEU A 6 19.31 31.06 50.33
CA LEU A 6 18.10 30.76 49.55
C LEU A 6 18.41 30.95 48.07
N LEU A 7 18.82 29.89 47.43
CA LEU A 7 18.82 29.78 45.96
C LEU A 7 19.14 28.33 45.61
N ALA A 8 18.13 27.47 45.59
CA ALA A 8 18.16 26.20 44.92
C ALA A 8 16.79 25.50 44.99
N ALA A 9 15.81 26.02 44.28
CA ALA A 9 14.55 25.27 44.02
C ALA A 9 13.84 25.84 42.78
N GLY A 10 14.48 25.79 41.63
CA GLY A 10 13.89 26.37 40.41
C GLY A 10 14.23 25.65 39.09
N ALA A 11 14.91 24.52 39.13
CA ALA A 11 15.40 23.89 37.89
C ALA A 11 14.92 22.47 37.58
N LEU A 12 13.98 21.93 38.36
CA LEU A 12 13.49 20.55 38.16
C LEU A 12 12.07 20.40 37.56
N GLY A 13 11.40 21.52 37.30
CA GLY A 13 10.01 21.51 36.78
C GLY A 13 9.86 21.50 35.25
N ALA A 14 10.88 21.89 34.47
CA ALA A 14 10.76 22.13 33.04
C ALA A 14 11.05 20.88 32.18
N ALA A 15 11.74 19.87 32.71
CA ALA A 15 12.11 18.67 31.95
C ALA A 15 10.99 17.63 31.85
N ALA A 16 10.01 17.65 32.75
CA ALA A 16 8.93 16.66 32.77
C ALA A 16 7.77 16.97 31.79
N PHE A 17 7.60 18.25 31.37
CA PHE A 17 6.53 18.63 30.45
C PHE A 17 6.89 18.37 28.97
N GLY A 18 8.17 18.37 28.59
CA GLY A 18 8.62 18.16 27.21
C GLY A 18 8.48 16.71 26.73
N VAL A 19 8.57 15.73 27.62
CA VAL A 19 8.55 14.30 27.24
C VAL A 19 7.13 13.76 27.07
N LYS A 20 6.11 14.37 27.64
CA LYS A 20 4.70 13.95 27.44
C LYS A 20 4.07 14.46 26.15
N ALA A 21 4.56 15.56 25.59
CA ALA A 21 4.03 16.14 24.35
C ALA A 21 4.46 15.36 23.09
N VAL A 22 5.57 14.62 23.15
CA VAL A 22 6.06 13.82 22.01
C VAL A 22 5.33 12.46 21.88
N LYS A 23 4.61 12.01 22.90
CA LYS A 23 3.93 10.70 22.90
C LYS A 23 2.61 10.65 22.14
N ASN A 24 2.09 11.75 21.62
CA ASN A 24 0.82 11.81 20.89
C ASN A 24 0.95 12.25 19.42
N MET A 25 2.12 12.23 18.85
CA MET A 25 2.21 12.25 17.38
C MET A 25 1.68 10.91 16.86
N HIS A 26 0.54 10.92 16.17
CA HIS A 26 0.02 9.75 15.47
C HIS A 26 1.12 9.22 14.55
N LYS A 27 1.77 8.14 14.99
CA LYS A 27 2.79 7.47 14.19
C LYS A 27 2.06 6.81 13.02
N MET A 28 2.37 7.24 11.79
CA MET A 28 1.85 6.55 10.60
C MET A 28 2.23 5.07 10.65
N PRO A 29 1.42 4.17 10.10
CA PRO A 29 1.76 2.75 10.07
C PRO A 29 3.02 2.52 9.22
N LEU A 30 3.86 1.61 9.68
CA LEU A 30 5.07 1.17 8.99
C LEU A 30 4.87 -0.24 8.40
N ILE A 31 5.83 -0.69 7.59
CA ILE A 31 5.84 -2.07 7.07
C ILE A 31 5.90 -3.05 8.25
N GLY A 32 4.99 -4.03 8.26
CA GLY A 32 4.81 -5.01 9.32
C GLY A 32 3.76 -4.62 10.37
N ASP A 33 3.40 -3.34 10.47
CA ASP A 33 2.33 -2.92 11.38
C ASP A 33 0.97 -3.39 10.87
N ARG A 34 0.03 -3.59 11.80
CA ARG A 34 -1.37 -3.79 11.42
C ARG A 34 -1.94 -2.48 10.86
N ALA A 35 -2.66 -2.56 9.76
CA ALA A 35 -3.34 -1.41 9.16
C ALA A 35 -4.32 -0.78 10.17
N PRO A 36 -4.19 0.52 10.50
CA PRO A 36 -5.06 1.20 11.46
C PRO A 36 -6.52 1.17 11.05
N PHE A 37 -7.38 0.77 11.97
CA PHE A 37 -8.83 0.72 11.76
C PHE A 37 -9.43 2.11 11.53
N PHE A 38 -10.40 2.16 10.60
CA PHE A 38 -11.33 3.27 10.43
C PHE A 38 -12.67 2.78 9.87
N SER A 39 -13.73 3.58 10.08
CA SER A 39 -15.01 3.45 9.39
C SER A 39 -15.26 4.74 8.62
N ALA A 40 -15.65 4.64 7.35
CA ALA A 40 -15.84 5.80 6.49
C ALA A 40 -16.92 5.58 5.45
N ASN A 41 -17.54 6.69 4.98
CA ASN A 41 -18.38 6.68 3.80
C ASN A 41 -17.51 6.58 2.55
N THR A 42 -17.98 5.85 1.55
CA THR A 42 -17.36 5.77 0.23
C THR A 42 -18.41 5.98 -0.87
N THR A 43 -17.94 6.10 -2.09
CA THR A 43 -18.83 6.13 -3.27
C THR A 43 -19.72 4.90 -3.37
N ASN A 44 -19.35 3.77 -2.75
CA ASN A 44 -20.04 2.48 -2.81
C ASN A 44 -20.69 2.08 -1.47
N GLY A 45 -20.86 3.01 -0.53
CA GLY A 45 -21.42 2.75 0.79
C GLY A 45 -20.39 2.88 1.91
N VAL A 46 -20.73 2.42 3.11
CA VAL A 46 -19.83 2.47 4.27
C VAL A 46 -18.81 1.34 4.18
N VAL A 47 -17.56 1.65 4.52
CA VAL A 47 -16.48 0.67 4.66
C VAL A 47 -15.89 0.69 6.07
N ASN A 48 -15.65 -0.49 6.63
CA ASN A 48 -14.94 -0.70 7.90
C ASN A 48 -13.59 -1.36 7.60
N PHE A 49 -12.57 -0.53 7.38
CA PHE A 49 -11.25 -1.01 7.03
C PHE A 49 -10.41 -1.33 8.29
N PRO A 50 -9.67 -2.45 8.32
CA PRO A 50 -9.52 -3.47 7.29
C PRO A 50 -10.54 -4.64 7.38
N CYS A 51 -11.54 -4.57 8.27
CA CYS A 51 -12.42 -5.70 8.60
C CYS A 51 -13.22 -6.23 7.41
N ASP A 52 -13.74 -5.33 6.56
CA ASP A 52 -14.54 -5.70 5.38
C ASP A 52 -13.70 -6.33 4.25
N TYR A 53 -12.38 -6.27 4.38
CA TYR A 53 -11.41 -6.84 3.44
C TYR A 53 -10.68 -8.08 3.99
N LYS A 54 -11.21 -8.70 5.06
CA LYS A 54 -10.58 -9.89 5.65
C LYS A 54 -10.43 -10.99 4.57
N GLY A 55 -9.22 -11.55 4.49
CA GLY A 55 -8.87 -12.56 3.49
C GLY A 55 -8.50 -12.01 2.12
N LYS A 56 -8.58 -10.70 1.90
CA LYS A 56 -8.21 -10.03 0.65
C LYS A 56 -7.01 -9.12 0.84
N TRP A 57 -6.24 -8.95 -0.20
CA TRP A 57 -5.24 -7.89 -0.29
C TRP A 57 -5.91 -6.57 -0.68
N VAL A 58 -5.34 -5.46 -0.24
CA VAL A 58 -5.87 -4.13 -0.55
C VAL A 58 -4.76 -3.19 -0.99
N VAL A 59 -4.95 -2.53 -2.11
CA VAL A 59 -4.21 -1.35 -2.52
C VAL A 59 -4.99 -0.14 -2.03
N PHE A 60 -4.63 0.36 -0.85
CA PHE A 60 -5.22 1.55 -0.26
C PHE A 60 -4.40 2.77 -0.67
N PHE A 61 -5.00 3.72 -1.37
CA PHE A 61 -4.26 4.84 -1.95
C PHE A 61 -4.97 6.17 -1.79
N SER A 62 -4.19 7.26 -1.72
CA SER A 62 -4.72 8.61 -1.71
C SER A 62 -4.44 9.36 -3.02
N HIS A 63 -5.29 10.34 -3.32
CA HIS A 63 -5.09 11.30 -4.40
C HIS A 63 -5.30 12.74 -3.89
N PRO A 64 -4.60 13.73 -4.45
CA PRO A 64 -4.61 15.12 -3.95
C PRO A 64 -5.97 15.80 -3.98
N ALA A 65 -6.72 15.69 -5.08
CA ALA A 65 -8.05 16.27 -5.22
C ALA A 65 -8.75 15.77 -6.49
N ASP A 66 -10.08 15.76 -6.43
CA ASP A 66 -10.95 15.56 -7.59
C ASP A 66 -10.74 16.65 -8.64
N PHE A 67 -11.18 16.40 -9.86
CA PHE A 67 -11.11 17.35 -10.98
C PHE A 67 -9.70 17.88 -11.28
N THR A 68 -8.66 17.10 -10.98
CA THR A 68 -7.29 17.46 -11.31
C THR A 68 -6.72 16.55 -12.40
N PRO A 69 -5.85 17.07 -13.30
CA PRO A 69 -5.41 16.32 -14.48
C PRO A 69 -4.73 14.98 -14.15
N VAL A 70 -3.73 14.98 -13.28
CA VAL A 70 -2.98 13.76 -12.94
C VAL A 70 -3.87 12.74 -12.22
N CYS A 71 -4.74 13.17 -11.29
CA CYS A 71 -5.67 12.26 -10.61
C CYS A 71 -6.65 11.63 -11.61
N THR A 72 -7.13 12.40 -12.58
CA THR A 72 -8.04 11.90 -13.61
C THR A 72 -7.39 10.78 -14.43
N THR A 73 -6.15 10.98 -14.89
CA THR A 73 -5.42 9.95 -15.63
C THR A 73 -5.17 8.70 -14.78
N GLU A 74 -4.77 8.88 -13.51
CA GLU A 74 -4.56 7.77 -12.59
C GLU A 74 -5.82 6.94 -12.38
N PHE A 75 -6.97 7.57 -12.12
CA PHE A 75 -8.22 6.86 -11.87
C PHE A 75 -8.70 6.05 -13.07
N MET A 76 -8.55 6.59 -14.29
CA MET A 76 -8.84 5.84 -15.51
C MET A 76 -7.93 4.61 -15.64
N VAL A 77 -6.64 4.75 -15.34
CA VAL A 77 -5.71 3.62 -15.39
C VAL A 77 -5.95 2.63 -14.24
N PHE A 78 -6.26 3.09 -13.02
CA PHE A 78 -6.65 2.20 -11.91
C PHE A 78 -7.86 1.35 -12.29
N GLU A 79 -8.89 1.94 -12.90
CA GLU A 79 -10.08 1.19 -13.35
C GLU A 79 -9.71 0.17 -14.44
N LYS A 80 -8.90 0.55 -15.43
CA LYS A 80 -8.38 -0.36 -16.47
C LYS A 80 -7.65 -1.59 -15.87
N TYR A 81 -6.99 -1.40 -14.72
CA TYR A 81 -6.23 -2.45 -14.03
C TYR A 81 -7.06 -3.20 -12.98
N TYR A 82 -8.24 -2.73 -12.61
CA TYR A 82 -8.98 -3.26 -11.47
C TYR A 82 -9.31 -4.74 -11.60
N ASP A 83 -9.70 -5.20 -12.79
CA ASP A 83 -9.92 -6.63 -13.02
C ASP A 83 -8.64 -7.48 -12.88
N ARG A 84 -7.47 -6.92 -13.20
CA ARG A 84 -6.18 -7.60 -12.97
C ARG A 84 -5.90 -7.73 -11.46
N PHE A 85 -6.18 -6.70 -10.67
CA PHE A 85 -6.08 -6.77 -9.21
C PHE A 85 -7.06 -7.78 -8.62
N LYS A 86 -8.32 -7.76 -9.04
CA LYS A 86 -9.33 -8.73 -8.58
C LYS A 86 -8.93 -10.19 -8.85
N LYS A 87 -8.34 -10.47 -10.01
CA LYS A 87 -7.85 -11.82 -10.38
C LYS A 87 -6.79 -12.35 -9.40
N ILE A 88 -6.08 -11.49 -8.71
CA ILE A 88 -5.09 -11.83 -7.68
C ILE A 88 -5.61 -11.51 -6.28
N ASN A 89 -6.91 -11.65 -6.04
CA ASN A 89 -7.57 -11.41 -4.75
C ASN A 89 -7.21 -10.08 -4.10
N THR A 90 -7.15 -9.00 -4.90
CA THR A 90 -6.75 -7.67 -4.44
C THR A 90 -7.82 -6.63 -4.77
N GLU A 91 -8.22 -5.85 -3.78
CA GLU A 91 -9.18 -4.76 -3.91
C GLU A 91 -8.47 -3.41 -3.97
N LEU A 92 -9.11 -2.44 -4.62
CA LEU A 92 -8.69 -1.05 -4.65
C LEU A 92 -9.56 -0.23 -3.68
N LEU A 93 -8.94 0.67 -2.92
CA LEU A 93 -9.61 1.60 -2.02
C LEU A 93 -8.96 2.98 -2.14
N GLY A 94 -9.67 3.91 -2.77
CA GLY A 94 -9.20 5.30 -2.93
C GLY A 94 -9.57 6.18 -1.74
N LEU A 95 -8.85 7.29 -1.57
CA LEU A 95 -9.13 8.31 -0.55
C LEU A 95 -8.72 9.70 -1.04
N SER A 96 -9.54 10.69 -0.77
CA SER A 96 -9.10 12.11 -0.73
C SER A 96 -9.85 12.87 0.36
N VAL A 97 -9.52 14.14 0.53
CA VAL A 97 -10.22 15.08 1.43
C VAL A 97 -11.43 15.73 0.75
N ASP A 98 -11.80 15.32 -0.45
CA ASP A 98 -13.02 15.74 -1.12
C ASP A 98 -14.23 14.95 -0.60
N ASN A 99 -15.44 15.48 -0.77
CA ASN A 99 -16.66 14.83 -0.33
C ASN A 99 -17.31 13.94 -1.39
N LEU A 100 -18.28 13.11 -0.98
CA LEU A 100 -18.97 12.18 -1.88
C LEU A 100 -19.63 12.85 -3.08
N ALA A 101 -20.18 14.05 -2.92
CA ALA A 101 -20.81 14.77 -4.02
C ALA A 101 -19.78 15.16 -5.08
N SER A 102 -18.60 15.60 -4.65
CA SER A 102 -17.45 15.86 -5.52
C SER A 102 -17.01 14.60 -6.27
N HIS A 103 -16.76 13.51 -5.56
CA HIS A 103 -16.35 12.23 -6.18
C HIS A 103 -17.33 11.78 -7.25
N ARG A 104 -18.63 11.77 -6.95
CA ARG A 104 -19.67 11.35 -7.89
C ARG A 104 -19.73 12.25 -9.11
N SER A 105 -19.65 13.56 -8.91
CA SER A 105 -19.66 14.54 -10.01
C SER A 105 -18.42 14.41 -10.88
N TRP A 106 -17.26 14.17 -10.26
CA TRP A 106 -16.03 13.93 -10.98
C TRP A 106 -16.07 12.63 -11.80
N PHE A 107 -16.58 11.52 -11.25
CA PHE A 107 -16.73 10.25 -11.96
C PHE A 107 -17.68 10.37 -13.17
N MET A 108 -18.76 11.15 -13.04
CA MET A 108 -19.63 11.47 -14.19
C MET A 108 -18.85 12.24 -15.27
N SER A 109 -18.06 13.23 -14.87
CA SER A 109 -17.23 13.99 -15.81
C SER A 109 -16.18 13.11 -16.50
N VAL A 110 -15.51 12.20 -15.76
CA VAL A 110 -14.55 11.23 -16.32
C VAL A 110 -15.24 10.36 -17.35
N LYS A 111 -16.37 9.79 -17.01
CA LYS A 111 -17.16 8.94 -17.91
C LYS A 111 -17.60 9.66 -19.17
N ASP A 112 -18.19 10.86 -19.02
CA ASP A 112 -18.92 11.50 -20.12
C ASP A 112 -18.03 12.36 -21.01
N LYS A 113 -16.88 12.83 -20.51
CA LYS A 113 -16.08 13.88 -21.18
C LYS A 113 -14.62 13.51 -21.44
N ILE A 114 -14.05 12.59 -20.66
CA ILE A 114 -12.60 12.38 -20.74
C ILE A 114 -12.28 11.22 -21.68
N LYS A 115 -11.34 11.51 -22.58
CA LYS A 115 -10.68 10.53 -23.46
C LYS A 115 -9.19 10.62 -23.21
N PHE A 116 -8.57 9.51 -22.83
CA PHE A 116 -7.16 9.48 -22.49
C PHE A 116 -6.57 8.09 -22.76
N ASP A 117 -5.44 8.02 -23.42
CA ASP A 117 -4.69 6.77 -23.70
C ASP A 117 -5.58 5.64 -24.25
N GLY A 118 -6.44 5.96 -25.22
CA GLY A 118 -7.37 5.02 -25.83
C GLY A 118 -8.55 4.62 -24.94
N MET A 119 -8.63 5.13 -23.72
CA MET A 119 -9.77 4.94 -22.80
C MET A 119 -10.80 6.04 -22.99
N GLU A 120 -12.06 5.67 -23.05
CA GLU A 120 -13.22 6.56 -23.06
C GLU A 120 -14.38 5.88 -22.33
N ASN A 121 -15.39 6.64 -21.94
CA ASN A 121 -16.54 6.14 -21.17
C ASN A 121 -16.14 5.36 -19.90
N THR A 122 -15.02 5.76 -19.26
CA THR A 122 -14.47 5.05 -18.10
C THR A 122 -15.38 5.24 -16.89
N HIS A 123 -15.91 4.14 -16.38
CA HIS A 123 -16.76 4.12 -15.19
C HIS A 123 -15.95 3.65 -14.00
N ILE A 124 -15.64 4.53 -13.07
CA ILE A 124 -14.89 4.19 -11.85
C ILE A 124 -15.79 3.36 -10.94
N THR A 125 -15.38 2.12 -10.67
CA THR A 125 -16.19 1.12 -9.94
C THR A 125 -15.64 0.80 -8.55
N PHE A 126 -14.36 1.04 -8.28
CA PHE A 126 -13.79 0.86 -6.95
C PHE A 126 -14.22 1.97 -5.98
N PRO A 127 -14.34 1.66 -4.66
CA PRO A 127 -14.77 2.63 -3.67
C PRO A 127 -13.73 3.73 -3.42
N VAL A 128 -14.20 4.96 -3.22
CA VAL A 128 -13.38 6.12 -2.86
C VAL A 128 -13.94 6.77 -1.61
N ILE A 129 -13.09 6.93 -0.61
CA ILE A 129 -13.41 7.43 0.73
C ILE A 129 -13.53 8.96 0.70
N ASP A 130 -14.58 9.45 1.33
CA ASP A 130 -14.80 10.81 1.75
C ASP A 130 -14.12 11.07 3.10
N ASP A 131 -12.96 11.72 3.08
CA ASP A 131 -12.20 12.09 4.29
C ASP A 131 -12.10 13.63 4.42
N GLU A 132 -13.26 14.34 4.33
CA GLU A 132 -13.30 15.82 4.39
C GLU A 132 -12.54 16.42 5.57
N LYS A 133 -12.53 15.74 6.70
CA LYS A 133 -11.80 16.17 7.91
C LYS A 133 -10.31 15.82 7.85
N GLY A 134 -9.89 14.96 6.94
CA GLY A 134 -8.52 14.48 6.80
C GLY A 134 -8.06 13.59 7.97
N ASP A 135 -8.98 12.98 8.72
CA ASP A 135 -8.64 12.18 9.91
C ASP A 135 -7.96 10.87 9.53
N ILE A 136 -8.43 10.22 8.46
CA ILE A 136 -7.83 9.00 7.93
C ILE A 136 -6.50 9.34 7.25
N ALA A 137 -6.49 10.40 6.44
CA ALA A 137 -5.28 10.85 5.75
C ALA A 137 -4.15 11.21 6.74
N ARG A 138 -4.47 11.84 7.87
CA ARG A 138 -3.49 12.10 8.95
C ARG A 138 -3.02 10.81 9.61
N LYS A 139 -3.93 9.90 9.91
CA LYS A 139 -3.63 8.60 10.53
C LYS A 139 -2.63 7.77 9.69
N TYR A 140 -2.71 7.87 8.38
CA TYR A 140 -1.84 7.15 7.44
C TYR A 140 -0.67 8.01 6.90
N GLY A 141 -0.45 9.22 7.43
CA GLY A 141 0.63 10.09 6.98
C GLY A 141 0.50 10.58 5.53
N MET A 142 -0.73 10.58 4.99
CA MET A 142 -1.03 11.00 3.61
C MET A 142 -1.13 12.53 3.48
N LEU A 143 -1.34 13.25 4.60
CA LEU A 143 -1.25 14.71 4.68
C LEU A 143 0.15 15.06 5.17
N GLN A 144 0.90 15.78 4.35
CA GLN A 144 2.27 16.21 4.63
C GLN A 144 2.31 17.74 4.60
N ASN A 145 2.45 18.37 5.76
CA ASN A 145 2.31 19.82 5.94
C ASN A 145 3.24 20.64 5.05
N ASP A 146 4.46 20.15 4.82
CA ASP A 146 5.45 20.80 3.95
C ASP A 146 5.08 20.75 2.46
N THR A 147 4.17 19.86 2.07
CA THR A 147 3.64 19.75 0.71
C THR A 147 2.29 20.43 0.58
N SER A 148 1.34 20.10 1.45
CA SER A 148 0.01 20.72 1.56
C SER A 148 -0.64 20.31 2.88
N SER A 149 -1.23 21.27 3.58
CA SER A 149 -2.04 21.00 4.79
C SER A 149 -3.48 20.57 4.47
N THR A 150 -3.92 20.73 3.22
CA THR A 150 -5.33 20.53 2.79
C THR A 150 -5.50 19.51 1.69
N LYS A 151 -4.43 18.95 1.15
CA LYS A 151 -4.47 17.94 0.09
C LYS A 151 -3.52 16.81 0.41
N THR A 152 -3.93 15.60 0.15
CA THR A 152 -3.05 14.43 0.32
C THR A 152 -1.95 14.39 -0.74
N VAL A 153 -0.86 13.72 -0.42
CA VAL A 153 0.11 13.25 -1.43
C VAL A 153 -0.45 12.00 -2.11
N ARG A 154 0.24 11.47 -3.12
CA ARG A 154 -0.13 10.21 -3.78
C ARG A 154 0.50 9.04 -3.03
N ALA A 155 -0.06 8.66 -1.90
CA ALA A 155 0.38 7.51 -1.13
C ALA A 155 -0.25 6.22 -1.68
N VAL A 156 0.45 5.10 -1.50
CA VAL A 156 -0.06 3.74 -1.70
C VAL A 156 0.37 2.91 -0.51
N PHE A 157 -0.57 2.24 0.13
CA PHE A 157 -0.35 1.22 1.14
C PHE A 157 -0.82 -0.12 0.58
N ILE A 158 0.08 -1.08 0.45
CA ILE A 158 -0.28 -2.46 0.14
C ILE A 158 -0.49 -3.18 1.46
N VAL A 159 -1.71 -3.66 1.68
CA VAL A 159 -2.15 -4.34 2.89
C VAL A 159 -2.52 -5.77 2.53
N ASP A 160 -1.99 -6.75 3.27
CA ASP A 160 -2.25 -8.17 3.01
C ASP A 160 -3.58 -8.67 3.59
N SER A 161 -3.90 -9.94 3.35
CA SER A 161 -5.12 -10.62 3.81
C SER A 161 -5.25 -10.71 5.34
N ASP A 162 -4.16 -10.53 6.07
CA ASP A 162 -4.11 -10.48 7.55
C ASP A 162 -4.14 -9.03 8.09
N ALA A 163 -4.39 -8.06 7.21
CA ALA A 163 -4.41 -6.65 7.52
C ALA A 163 -3.05 -6.07 7.97
N LYS A 164 -1.93 -6.61 7.49
CA LYS A 164 -0.59 -6.04 7.71
C LYS A 164 -0.17 -5.18 6.53
N VAL A 165 0.45 -4.05 6.82
CA VAL A 165 1.09 -3.19 5.81
C VAL A 165 2.35 -3.88 5.31
N ARG A 166 2.41 -4.13 4.00
CA ARG A 166 3.49 -4.87 3.34
C ARG A 166 4.43 -3.98 2.55
N ALA A 167 3.91 -2.93 1.95
CA ALA A 167 4.69 -1.94 1.21
C ALA A 167 4.02 -0.57 1.28
N ILE A 168 4.83 0.48 1.17
CA ILE A 168 4.38 1.87 1.20
C ILE A 168 5.13 2.64 0.11
N LEU A 169 4.39 3.35 -0.75
CA LEU A 169 4.96 4.22 -1.78
C LEU A 169 4.40 5.63 -1.60
N TYR A 170 5.24 6.63 -1.77
CA TYR A 170 4.85 8.04 -1.74
C TYR A 170 5.35 8.74 -3.00
N TYR A 171 4.44 9.44 -3.66
CA TYR A 171 4.72 10.25 -4.84
C TYR A 171 4.30 11.68 -4.60
N PRO A 172 5.03 12.66 -5.15
CA PRO A 172 4.61 14.06 -5.11
C PRO A 172 3.33 14.26 -5.92
N GLN A 173 2.64 15.37 -5.66
CA GLN A 173 1.37 15.67 -6.32
C GLN A 173 1.49 15.79 -7.86
N THR A 174 2.67 16.13 -8.35
CA THR A 174 2.94 16.36 -9.77
C THR A 174 3.22 15.10 -10.59
N THR A 175 3.46 13.95 -9.94
CA THR A 175 3.91 12.72 -10.60
C THR A 175 2.88 11.61 -10.45
N GLY A 176 2.29 11.18 -11.56
CA GLY A 176 1.38 10.02 -11.60
C GLY A 176 2.11 8.71 -11.29
N ARG A 177 1.38 7.76 -10.70
CA ARG A 177 1.91 6.46 -10.27
C ARG A 177 2.03 5.49 -11.47
N ASN A 178 2.98 4.58 -11.37
CA ASN A 178 3.11 3.48 -12.32
C ASN A 178 2.28 2.28 -11.81
N LEU A 179 1.18 1.97 -12.50
CA LEU A 179 0.25 0.90 -12.12
C LEU A 179 0.79 -0.50 -12.38
N ASP A 180 1.67 -0.65 -13.39
CA ASP A 180 2.35 -1.92 -13.62
C ASP A 180 3.26 -2.27 -12.45
N GLU A 181 3.96 -1.28 -11.87
CA GLU A 181 4.80 -1.49 -10.69
C GLU A 181 3.97 -1.80 -9.44
N ILE A 182 2.83 -1.13 -9.23
CA ILE A 182 1.95 -1.44 -8.09
C ILE A 182 1.43 -2.87 -8.20
N LEU A 183 0.98 -3.28 -9.37
CA LEU A 183 0.50 -4.64 -9.61
C LEU A 183 1.62 -5.66 -9.43
N ARG A 184 2.79 -5.42 -10.04
CA ARG A 184 3.99 -6.25 -9.91
C ARG A 184 4.36 -6.44 -8.44
N LEU A 185 4.33 -5.37 -7.65
CA LEU A 185 4.69 -5.42 -6.22
C LEU A 185 3.71 -6.26 -5.41
N VAL A 186 2.40 -6.15 -5.68
CA VAL A 186 1.40 -7.02 -5.04
C VAL A 186 1.67 -8.48 -5.39
N GLN A 187 1.86 -8.80 -6.68
CA GLN A 187 2.16 -10.17 -7.13
C GLN A 187 3.45 -10.72 -6.50
N ALA A 188 4.52 -9.91 -6.44
CA ALA A 188 5.78 -10.29 -5.82
C ALA A 188 5.62 -10.64 -4.34
N LEU A 189 4.85 -9.85 -3.59
CA LEU A 189 4.55 -10.10 -2.18
C LEU A 189 3.72 -11.38 -2.00
N GLN A 190 2.70 -11.58 -2.81
CA GLN A 190 1.87 -12.79 -2.78
C GLN A 190 2.65 -14.05 -3.13
N VAL A 191 3.53 -13.98 -4.14
CA VAL A 191 4.42 -15.10 -4.52
C VAL A 191 5.40 -15.40 -3.39
N SER A 192 6.00 -14.38 -2.79
CA SER A 192 6.92 -14.58 -1.66
C SER A 192 6.23 -15.31 -0.50
N ASP A 193 5.02 -14.92 -0.15
CA ASP A 193 4.25 -15.57 0.93
C ASP A 193 3.75 -16.97 0.53
N GLY A 194 3.20 -17.09 -0.68
CA GLY A 194 2.57 -18.33 -1.13
C GLY A 194 3.54 -19.50 -1.33
N PHE A 195 4.78 -19.21 -1.71
CA PHE A 195 5.82 -20.20 -1.99
C PHE A 195 6.96 -20.21 -0.96
N ASP A 196 6.93 -19.28 0.01
CA ASP A 196 8.00 -19.08 1.00
C ASP A 196 9.37 -18.90 0.31
N VAL A 197 9.42 -17.91 -0.60
CA VAL A 197 10.56 -17.54 -1.42
C VAL A 197 10.78 -16.01 -1.35
N ALA A 198 11.84 -15.52 -2.00
CA ALA A 198 12.02 -14.10 -2.25
C ALA A 198 12.03 -13.82 -3.76
N THR A 199 11.61 -12.62 -4.15
CA THR A 199 11.67 -12.18 -5.54
C THR A 199 12.95 -11.35 -5.78
N PRO A 200 13.71 -11.62 -6.85
CA PRO A 200 14.89 -10.82 -7.18
C PRO A 200 14.51 -9.40 -7.67
N ALA A 201 15.52 -8.56 -7.84
CA ALA A 201 15.35 -7.24 -8.42
C ALA A 201 14.69 -7.34 -9.81
N ASN A 202 13.73 -6.43 -10.07
CA ASN A 202 12.96 -6.35 -11.32
C ASN A 202 12.11 -7.60 -11.66
N TRP A 203 11.91 -8.50 -10.72
CA TRP A 203 11.13 -9.72 -10.92
C TRP A 203 9.76 -9.42 -11.56
N GLN A 204 9.38 -10.23 -12.52
CA GLN A 204 8.07 -10.25 -13.16
C GLN A 204 7.45 -11.65 -13.00
N GLU A 205 6.14 -11.74 -13.10
CA GLU A 205 5.43 -13.02 -13.05
C GLU A 205 5.95 -14.00 -14.11
N GLY A 206 6.47 -15.13 -13.64
CA GLY A 206 7.09 -16.17 -14.47
C GLY A 206 8.62 -16.14 -14.49
N ASP A 207 9.25 -15.13 -13.87
CA ASP A 207 10.69 -15.13 -13.64
C ASP A 207 11.05 -16.03 -12.46
N ASP A 208 12.32 -16.44 -12.41
CA ASP A 208 12.87 -17.23 -11.31
C ASP A 208 12.74 -16.48 -9.98
N VAL A 209 12.51 -17.23 -8.93
CA VAL A 209 12.49 -16.73 -7.54
C VAL A 209 13.73 -17.15 -6.78
N ILE A 210 14.06 -16.47 -5.70
CA ILE A 210 15.18 -16.80 -4.83
C ILE A 210 14.73 -17.78 -3.75
N VAL A 211 15.39 -18.92 -3.64
CA VAL A 211 15.24 -19.85 -2.52
C VAL A 211 16.03 -19.33 -1.33
N PRO A 212 15.38 -19.01 -0.19
CA PRO A 212 16.07 -18.47 0.97
C PRO A 212 17.21 -19.40 1.45
N PRO A 213 18.42 -18.89 1.79
CA PRO A 213 19.51 -19.70 2.31
C PRO A 213 19.17 -20.51 3.56
N SER A 214 18.18 -20.07 4.34
CA SER A 214 17.66 -20.79 5.51
C SER A 214 17.10 -22.18 5.16
N LYS A 215 16.66 -22.40 3.91
CA LYS A 215 16.23 -23.70 3.40
C LYS A 215 17.39 -24.61 2.97
N LYS A 216 18.62 -24.10 3.03
CA LYS A 216 19.86 -24.82 2.71
C LYS A 216 19.88 -25.49 1.34
N PRO A 217 19.43 -24.85 0.25
CA PRO A 217 19.37 -25.47 -1.07
C PRO A 217 20.76 -25.93 -1.57
N PHE A 218 21.81 -25.25 -1.14
CA PHE A 218 23.20 -25.61 -1.45
C PHE A 218 23.71 -26.94 -0.84
N GLN A 219 22.91 -27.56 0.04
CA GLN A 219 23.22 -28.88 0.64
C GLN A 219 22.53 -30.04 -0.10
N LEU A 220 21.70 -29.75 -1.07
CA LEU A 220 20.98 -30.73 -1.90
C LEU A 220 21.99 -31.37 -2.92
N SER A 221 21.73 -32.61 -3.27
CA SER A 221 22.46 -33.27 -4.38
C SER A 221 22.08 -32.65 -5.73
N GLU A 222 22.87 -32.95 -6.78
CA GLU A 222 22.54 -32.45 -8.13
C GLU A 222 21.20 -32.99 -8.65
N GLU A 223 20.86 -34.24 -8.29
CA GLU A 223 19.59 -34.85 -8.62
C GLU A 223 18.42 -34.12 -7.95
N GLU A 224 18.53 -33.83 -6.63
CA GLU A 224 17.50 -33.12 -5.87
C GLU A 224 17.32 -31.67 -6.35
N LEU A 225 18.40 -30.98 -6.69
CA LEU A 225 18.36 -29.64 -7.28
C LEU A 225 17.59 -29.65 -8.61
N LYS A 226 17.87 -30.63 -9.46
CA LYS A 226 17.22 -30.77 -10.76
C LYS A 226 15.74 -31.12 -10.63
N GLU A 227 15.36 -32.03 -9.73
CA GLU A 227 13.97 -32.38 -9.46
C GLU A 227 13.15 -31.21 -8.95
N GLN A 228 13.77 -30.34 -8.17
CA GLN A 228 13.12 -29.14 -7.61
C GLN A 228 13.21 -27.90 -8.50
N ASN A 229 13.83 -28.00 -9.67
CA ASN A 229 14.10 -26.86 -10.57
C ASN A 229 14.90 -25.74 -9.89
N ILE A 230 15.90 -26.11 -9.07
CA ILE A 230 16.75 -25.16 -8.33
C ILE A 230 18.11 -25.08 -9.02
N THR A 231 18.60 -23.85 -9.19
CA THR A 231 19.97 -23.56 -9.66
C THR A 231 20.67 -22.76 -8.58
N CYS A 232 21.80 -23.27 -8.07
CA CYS A 232 22.63 -22.58 -7.11
C CYS A 232 23.87 -21.98 -7.79
N TYR A 233 24.10 -20.70 -7.58
CA TYR A 233 25.28 -19.95 -8.06
C TYR A 233 26.36 -19.90 -6.98
N ASP A 234 25.92 -19.82 -5.71
CA ASP A 234 26.77 -19.86 -4.51
C ASP A 234 25.86 -20.26 -3.32
N TRP A 235 26.47 -20.52 -2.14
CA TRP A 235 25.76 -20.95 -0.94
C TRP A 235 24.65 -20.00 -0.48
N TYR A 236 24.72 -18.72 -0.84
CA TYR A 236 23.73 -17.68 -0.49
C TYR A 236 22.77 -17.32 -1.62
N LEU A 237 23.02 -17.80 -2.84
CA LEU A 237 22.21 -17.45 -4.02
C LEU A 237 21.82 -18.70 -4.81
N CYS A 238 20.61 -19.15 -4.58
CA CYS A 238 19.96 -20.20 -5.37
C CYS A 238 18.64 -19.67 -5.89
N THR A 239 18.34 -19.96 -7.16
CA THR A 239 17.07 -19.61 -7.80
C THR A 239 16.24 -20.85 -8.07
N LYS A 240 14.94 -20.67 -8.20
CA LYS A 240 13.97 -21.69 -8.57
C LYS A 240 13.05 -21.15 -9.65
N ALA A 241 12.90 -21.91 -10.72
CA ALA A 241 11.89 -21.59 -11.74
C ALA A 241 10.47 -21.84 -11.19
N LEU A 242 9.58 -20.85 -11.36
CA LEU A 242 8.15 -20.97 -11.11
C LEU A 242 7.42 -20.57 -12.38
N SER A 243 6.62 -21.47 -12.91
CA SER A 243 5.79 -21.16 -14.07
C SER A 243 4.64 -20.21 -13.70
N LYS A 244 4.17 -19.42 -14.68
CA LYS A 244 2.99 -18.57 -14.50
C LYS A 244 1.76 -19.36 -14.03
N ASN A 245 1.57 -20.56 -14.55
CA ASN A 245 0.43 -21.40 -14.17
C ASN A 245 0.50 -21.81 -12.69
N GLU A 246 1.69 -22.19 -12.18
CA GLU A 246 1.86 -22.51 -10.75
C GLU A 246 1.56 -21.30 -9.87
N ILE A 247 2.01 -20.11 -10.28
CA ILE A 247 1.75 -18.85 -9.58
C ILE A 247 0.24 -18.56 -9.58
N GLU A 248 -0.41 -18.57 -10.75
CA GLU A 248 -1.83 -18.30 -10.87
C GLU A 248 -2.68 -19.28 -10.07
N ASP A 249 -2.39 -20.58 -10.14
CA ASP A 249 -3.13 -21.62 -9.40
C ASP A 249 -2.96 -21.46 -7.88
N LYS A 250 -1.79 -21.05 -7.42
CA LYS A 250 -1.53 -20.79 -6.00
C LYS A 250 -2.27 -19.55 -5.51
N LEU A 251 -2.29 -18.48 -6.30
CA LEU A 251 -2.94 -17.22 -5.93
C LEU A 251 -4.46 -17.31 -6.00
N LYS A 252 -5.02 -18.07 -6.94
CA LYS A 252 -6.47 -18.34 -7.03
C LYS A 252 -7.01 -19.18 -5.85
N LYS A 253 -6.20 -20.05 -5.25
CA LYS A 253 -6.62 -20.91 -4.12
C LYS A 253 -6.80 -20.16 -2.79
N THR A 254 -6.56 -18.87 -2.77
CA THR A 254 -6.83 -18.01 -1.60
C THR A 254 -8.29 -17.53 -1.52
N GLU A 255 -9.16 -17.95 -2.45
CA GLU A 255 -10.59 -17.65 -2.49
C GLU A 255 -11.45 -18.69 -1.71
N CYS A 256 -11.11 -18.98 -0.46
CA CYS A 256 -12.00 -19.79 0.41
C CYS A 256 -12.37 -19.04 1.69
#